data_9d175becc874758201912150ea8e0460
#
_entry.id   9d175becc874758201912150ea8e0460
#
_cell.length_a   1.000
_cell.length_b   1.000
_cell.length_c   1.000
_cell.angle_alpha   90.00
_cell.angle_beta   90.00
_cell.angle_gamma   90.00
#
_symmetry.space_group_name_H-M   'P 1'
#
loop_
_entity.id
_entity.type
_entity.pdbx_description
1 polymer ?
#
loop_
_entity_poly.entity_id
_entity_poly.type
_entity_poly.pdbx_seq_one_letter_code
_entity_poly.pdbx_strand_id
1 'polypeptide(L)'
;VSFNRPAIKDIISRVKSDITSRLTGKSAVLIRSVVAVLSRAIAGVAHLLHGHLEWISKQIIPDTAEKEYLTRWARLFSVYRKAATFAQGPYVFTGTPGVTVPAGSELIRADGVKYTTDADGIVGGGGTISVAITCEAAGEAGNVDEANPMTLVSPVSGIQSDGVVDAGGINDGEDEESDESLLDRLLIRLQNPPQGGSEADYKAWLLEIPGVTRAWVYPLNEGPGTVGGSFVLDGEVDIFPDAGKVAEAQAYIDERRNVTGDATIFAPIDYPVAFNITLNPNTAATRAAVEAELADLFKRDAEPGVLIPLSHLNEAISIAAGEYDHVLNAPVADVNPGAGNLPTLGAVVFV
;
A
#
# COMPACT_ATOMS: atom_id res chain seq x y z
N VAL A 1 7.15 17.54 -19.86
CA VAL A 1 8.20 18.43 -20.42
C VAL A 1 9.20 18.73 -19.32
N SER A 2 10.40 18.16 -19.42
CA SER A 2 11.47 18.38 -18.46
C SER A 2 11.94 19.85 -18.54
N PHE A 3 11.85 20.58 -17.44
CA PHE A 3 12.44 21.92 -17.32
C PHE A 3 13.97 21.77 -17.37
N ASN A 4 14.60 22.32 -18.41
CA ASN A 4 16.06 22.24 -18.54
C ASN A 4 16.72 23.36 -17.73
N ARG A 5 17.16 23.04 -16.50
CA ARG A 5 17.86 23.96 -15.62
C ARG A 5 19.28 24.23 -16.12
N PRO A 6 19.64 25.50 -16.41
CA PRO A 6 20.99 25.83 -16.84
C PRO A 6 22.02 25.51 -15.73
N ALA A 7 23.17 24.94 -16.10
CA ALA A 7 24.24 24.71 -15.15
C ALA A 7 24.77 26.06 -14.60
N ILE A 8 25.14 26.12 -13.33
CA ILE A 8 25.62 27.34 -12.69
C ILE A 8 26.83 27.95 -13.43
N LYS A 9 27.71 27.12 -13.98
CA LYS A 9 28.86 27.54 -14.78
C LYS A 9 28.44 28.31 -16.04
N ASP A 10 27.36 27.93 -16.69
CA ASP A 10 26.86 28.55 -17.90
C ASP A 10 26.23 29.93 -17.58
N ILE A 11 25.52 30.02 -16.46
CA ILE A 11 24.97 31.28 -15.94
C ILE A 11 26.11 32.23 -15.57
N ILE A 12 27.16 31.77 -14.89
CA ILE A 12 28.34 32.58 -14.57
C ILE A 12 28.99 33.08 -15.86
N SER A 13 29.16 32.24 -16.85
CA SER A 13 29.75 32.61 -18.14
C SER A 13 28.93 33.66 -18.86
N ARG A 14 27.60 33.51 -18.92
CA ARG A 14 26.68 34.51 -19.51
C ARG A 14 26.78 35.87 -18.79
N VAL A 15 26.61 35.86 -17.45
CA VAL A 15 26.67 37.11 -16.67
C VAL A 15 28.01 37.79 -16.81
N LYS A 16 29.12 37.02 -16.76
CA LYS A 16 30.46 37.56 -16.95
C LYS A 16 30.62 38.17 -18.35
N SER A 17 30.16 37.47 -19.38
CA SER A 17 30.21 37.95 -20.77
C SER A 17 29.38 39.25 -20.96
N ASP A 18 28.15 39.29 -20.41
CA ASP A 18 27.27 40.45 -20.49
C ASP A 18 27.86 41.69 -19.78
N ILE A 19 28.40 41.51 -18.57
CA ILE A 19 29.06 42.59 -17.83
C ILE A 19 30.30 43.07 -18.59
N THR A 20 31.12 42.14 -19.10
CA THR A 20 32.35 42.50 -19.82
C THR A 20 32.06 43.18 -21.14
N SER A 21 31.02 42.85 -21.87
CA SER A 21 30.60 43.48 -23.13
C SER A 21 30.11 44.93 -22.91
N ARG A 22 29.52 45.23 -21.75
CA ARG A 22 29.03 46.56 -21.40
C ARG A 22 30.09 47.49 -20.79
N LEU A 23 31.17 46.88 -20.25
CA LEU A 23 32.31 47.62 -19.76
C LEU A 23 33.27 47.93 -20.92
N THR A 24 33.34 49.16 -21.36
CA THR A 24 34.27 49.62 -22.38
C THR A 24 35.72 49.52 -21.90
N GLY A 25 36.43 48.50 -22.29
CA GLY A 25 37.85 48.28 -22.00
C GLY A 25 38.26 46.80 -22.10
N LYS A 26 39.38 46.54 -22.77
CA LYS A 26 39.90 45.19 -23.03
C LYS A 26 40.58 44.52 -21.82
N SER A 27 40.17 44.80 -20.61
CA SER A 27 40.78 44.21 -19.42
C SER A 27 40.23 42.81 -19.16
N ALA A 28 41.08 41.80 -19.18
CA ALA A 28 40.74 40.46 -18.74
C ALA A 28 40.22 40.51 -17.30
N VAL A 29 39.01 39.97 -17.07
CA VAL A 29 38.41 39.91 -15.74
C VAL A 29 39.17 38.86 -14.91
N LEU A 30 39.98 39.34 -13.96
CA LEU A 30 40.68 38.48 -13.03
C LEU A 30 39.68 37.69 -12.17
N ILE A 31 40.03 36.43 -11.81
CA ILE A 31 39.18 35.53 -11.03
C ILE A 31 38.73 36.14 -9.69
N ARG A 32 39.55 37.04 -9.12
CA ARG A 32 39.30 37.75 -7.86
C ARG A 32 38.83 39.20 -8.04
N SER A 33 38.53 39.62 -9.27
CA SER A 33 38.00 40.96 -9.50
C SER A 33 36.58 41.12 -8.96
N VAL A 34 36.18 42.36 -8.63
CA VAL A 34 34.82 42.70 -8.18
C VAL A 34 33.78 42.17 -9.16
N VAL A 35 34.05 42.32 -10.46
CA VAL A 35 33.14 41.82 -11.52
C VAL A 35 32.99 40.31 -11.46
N ALA A 36 34.06 39.57 -11.24
CA ALA A 36 33.99 38.11 -11.13
C ALA A 36 33.21 37.68 -9.88
N VAL A 37 33.35 38.39 -8.77
CA VAL A 37 32.58 38.12 -7.53
C VAL A 37 31.10 38.40 -7.73
N LEU A 38 30.76 39.58 -8.27
CA LEU A 38 29.38 39.97 -8.57
C LEU A 38 28.73 39.01 -9.58
N SER A 39 29.46 38.62 -10.63
CA SER A 39 28.96 37.66 -11.62
C SER A 39 28.58 36.31 -10.97
N ARG A 40 29.38 35.84 -10.02
CA ARG A 40 29.08 34.58 -9.29
C ARG A 40 27.88 34.73 -8.35
N ALA A 41 27.79 35.90 -7.65
CA ALA A 41 26.66 36.17 -6.76
C ALA A 41 25.34 36.22 -7.52
N ILE A 42 25.31 36.99 -8.63
CA ILE A 42 24.11 37.08 -9.51
C ILE A 42 23.77 35.71 -10.13
N ALA A 43 24.78 34.98 -10.61
CA ALA A 43 24.57 33.65 -11.17
C ALA A 43 24.05 32.64 -10.11
N GLY A 44 24.49 32.79 -8.85
CA GLY A 44 23.97 31.99 -7.72
C GLY A 44 22.49 32.24 -7.48
N VAL A 45 22.08 33.53 -7.43
CA VAL A 45 20.66 33.89 -7.28
C VAL A 45 19.83 33.40 -8.47
N ALA A 46 20.30 33.61 -9.70
CA ALA A 46 19.62 33.14 -10.90
C ALA A 46 19.51 31.60 -10.90
N HIS A 47 20.54 30.88 -10.49
CA HIS A 47 20.52 29.41 -10.40
C HIS A 47 19.51 28.90 -9.34
N LEU A 48 19.38 29.59 -8.19
CA LEU A 48 18.36 29.29 -7.18
C LEU A 48 16.95 29.53 -7.73
N LEU A 49 16.73 30.62 -8.45
CA LEU A 49 15.45 30.90 -9.11
C LEU A 49 15.08 29.85 -10.15
N HIS A 50 16.03 29.43 -10.98
CA HIS A 50 15.83 28.32 -11.91
C HIS A 50 15.53 27.01 -11.19
N GLY A 51 16.17 26.75 -10.03
CA GLY A 51 15.86 25.59 -9.18
C GLY A 51 14.43 25.64 -8.64
N HIS A 52 13.96 26.79 -8.23
CA HIS A 52 12.58 26.96 -7.78
C HIS A 52 11.57 26.79 -8.94
N LEU A 53 11.89 27.31 -10.13
CA LEU A 53 11.07 27.08 -11.33
C LEU A 53 11.02 25.60 -11.72
N GLU A 54 12.16 24.90 -11.64
CA GLU A 54 12.21 23.45 -11.85
C GLU A 54 11.29 22.71 -10.85
N TRP A 55 11.38 23.05 -9.57
CA TRP A 55 10.53 22.50 -8.54
C TRP A 55 9.03 22.77 -8.81
N ILE A 56 8.68 24.05 -9.13
CA ILE A 56 7.30 24.40 -9.50
C ILE A 56 6.82 23.58 -10.71
N SER A 57 7.67 23.41 -11.73
CA SER A 57 7.29 22.66 -12.93
C SER A 57 6.92 21.20 -12.64
N LYS A 58 7.54 20.60 -11.61
CA LYS A 58 7.20 19.26 -11.15
C LYS A 58 5.85 19.20 -10.41
N GLN A 59 5.41 20.31 -9.80
CA GLN A 59 4.14 20.35 -9.09
C GLN A 59 2.92 20.57 -10.00
N ILE A 60 3.14 20.90 -11.28
CA ILE A 60 2.06 21.20 -12.23
C ILE A 60 1.34 19.94 -12.70
N ILE A 61 2.05 18.82 -12.81
CA ILE A 61 1.49 17.55 -13.29
C ILE A 61 1.47 16.55 -12.12
N PRO A 62 0.36 15.84 -11.90
CA PRO A 62 0.20 14.94 -10.75
C PRO A 62 1.27 13.86 -10.62
N ASP A 63 1.81 13.34 -11.76
CA ASP A 63 2.80 12.26 -11.82
C ASP A 63 4.17 12.61 -11.21
N THR A 64 4.47 13.91 -11.14
CA THR A 64 5.73 14.43 -10.59
C THR A 64 5.53 15.30 -9.35
N ALA A 65 4.28 15.46 -8.91
CA ALA A 65 3.92 16.31 -7.78
C ALA A 65 4.30 15.66 -6.44
N GLU A 66 4.81 16.47 -5.52
CA GLU A 66 5.09 16.04 -4.15
C GLU A 66 3.79 15.85 -3.33
N LYS A 67 3.88 15.12 -2.22
CA LYS A 67 2.75 14.69 -1.37
C LYS A 67 1.63 15.74 -1.21
N GLU A 68 1.98 16.98 -0.85
CA GLU A 68 0.98 18.02 -0.61
C GLU A 68 0.25 18.46 -1.88
N TYR A 69 0.98 18.59 -2.98
CA TYR A 69 0.44 19.00 -4.27
C TYR A 69 -0.35 17.87 -4.91
N LEU A 70 0.14 16.62 -4.81
CA LEU A 70 -0.59 15.44 -5.26
C LEU A 70 -1.93 15.30 -4.52
N THR A 71 -1.93 15.45 -3.19
CA THR A 71 -3.15 15.43 -2.38
C THR A 71 -4.13 16.54 -2.79
N ARG A 72 -3.61 17.73 -3.15
CA ARG A 72 -4.43 18.83 -3.65
C ARG A 72 -5.03 18.52 -5.02
N TRP A 73 -4.24 17.95 -5.93
CA TRP A 73 -4.73 17.48 -7.23
C TRP A 73 -5.82 16.43 -7.07
N ALA A 74 -5.60 15.42 -6.23
CA ALA A 74 -6.58 14.36 -5.98
C ALA A 74 -7.92 14.92 -5.46
N ARG A 75 -7.87 15.87 -4.53
CA ARG A 75 -9.08 16.54 -4.00
C ARG A 75 -9.88 17.30 -5.05
N LEU A 76 -9.22 17.91 -6.06
CA LEU A 76 -9.92 18.59 -7.16
C LEU A 76 -10.79 17.64 -7.98
N PHE A 77 -10.42 16.34 -8.01
CA PHE A 77 -11.17 15.30 -8.70
C PHE A 77 -11.98 14.41 -7.74
N SER A 78 -12.20 14.88 -6.50
CA SER A 78 -12.93 14.14 -5.45
C SER A 78 -12.29 12.80 -5.08
N VAL A 79 -10.98 12.67 -5.25
CA VAL A 79 -10.19 11.53 -4.76
C VAL A 79 -9.50 11.96 -3.47
N TYR A 80 -9.84 11.30 -2.37
CA TYR A 80 -9.27 11.61 -1.06
C TYR A 80 -8.26 10.54 -0.68
N ARG A 81 -7.14 10.96 -0.06
CA ARG A 81 -6.16 10.04 0.50
C ARG A 81 -6.83 9.22 1.60
N LYS A 82 -6.63 7.91 1.60
CA LYS A 82 -7.08 7.03 2.67
C LYS A 82 -6.27 7.35 3.93
N ALA A 83 -6.97 7.59 5.03
CA ALA A 83 -6.33 7.84 6.32
C ALA A 83 -5.83 6.51 6.91
N ALA A 84 -4.79 6.59 7.74
CA ALA A 84 -4.37 5.46 8.54
C ALA A 84 -5.51 4.99 9.47
N THR A 85 -5.63 3.67 9.66
CA THR A 85 -6.61 3.05 10.55
C THR A 85 -5.93 2.53 11.81
N PHE A 86 -6.74 2.33 12.88
CA PHE A 86 -6.23 1.81 14.14
C PHE A 86 -6.37 0.29 14.16
N ALA A 87 -5.30 -0.39 14.58
CA ALA A 87 -5.36 -1.82 14.84
C ALA A 87 -6.20 -2.10 16.06
N GLN A 88 -7.10 -3.08 15.98
CA GLN A 88 -8.00 -3.47 17.06
C GLN A 88 -8.16 -4.98 17.09
N GLY A 89 -8.45 -5.52 18.28
CA GLY A 89 -8.65 -6.94 18.43
C GLY A 89 -8.84 -7.38 19.86
N PRO A 90 -9.10 -8.66 20.09
CA PRO A 90 -9.35 -9.20 21.42
C PRO A 90 -8.04 -9.48 22.18
N TYR A 91 -8.03 -9.18 23.47
CA TYR A 91 -6.91 -9.44 24.37
C TYR A 91 -7.37 -10.15 25.62
N VAL A 92 -6.66 -11.21 26.02
CA VAL A 92 -6.99 -12.04 27.17
C VAL A 92 -6.24 -11.59 28.41
N PHE A 93 -7.00 -11.14 29.42
CA PHE A 93 -6.49 -10.91 30.77
C PHE A 93 -6.73 -12.14 31.64
N THR A 94 -5.81 -12.40 32.56
CA THR A 94 -5.95 -13.41 33.61
C THR A 94 -6.06 -12.71 34.97
N GLY A 95 -6.99 -13.16 35.80
CA GLY A 95 -7.18 -12.54 37.10
C GLY A 95 -8.15 -13.28 38.03
N THR A 96 -8.43 -12.66 39.17
CA THR A 96 -9.38 -13.20 40.15
C THR A 96 -10.82 -13.05 39.64
N PRO A 97 -11.65 -14.10 39.66
CA PRO A 97 -13.06 -13.99 39.28
C PRO A 97 -13.82 -12.87 39.99
N GLY A 98 -14.59 -12.11 39.20
CA GLY A 98 -15.36 -10.95 39.68
C GLY A 98 -14.61 -9.63 39.72
N VAL A 99 -13.31 -9.59 39.42
CA VAL A 99 -12.54 -8.35 39.26
C VAL A 99 -12.79 -7.75 37.90
N THR A 100 -12.90 -6.43 37.82
CA THR A 100 -13.12 -5.68 36.59
C THR A 100 -11.80 -5.11 36.05
N VAL A 101 -11.53 -5.32 34.77
CA VAL A 101 -10.55 -4.55 34.01
C VAL A 101 -11.25 -3.30 33.46
N PRO A 102 -10.85 -2.09 33.87
CA PRO A 102 -11.53 -0.86 33.43
C PRO A 102 -11.26 -0.58 31.94
N ALA A 103 -12.23 0.03 31.27
CA ALA A 103 -12.01 0.68 29.98
C ALA A 103 -10.92 1.75 30.08
N GLY A 104 -10.13 1.93 29.02
CA GLY A 104 -9.00 2.87 28.99
C GLY A 104 -7.77 2.35 29.77
N SER A 105 -7.71 1.07 30.14
CA SER A 105 -6.49 0.47 30.70
C SER A 105 -5.42 0.38 29.62
N GLU A 106 -4.24 0.99 29.88
CA GLU A 106 -3.13 1.00 28.93
C GLU A 106 -2.32 -0.29 28.98
N LEU A 107 -2.03 -0.83 27.82
CA LEU A 107 -1.14 -1.97 27.58
C LEU A 107 0.05 -1.53 26.76
N ILE A 108 1.18 -2.15 26.97
CA ILE A 108 2.41 -1.91 26.21
C ILE A 108 2.98 -3.21 25.68
N ARG A 109 3.28 -3.24 24.39
CA ARG A 109 4.02 -4.31 23.71
C ARG A 109 5.53 -4.14 23.95
N ALA A 110 6.32 -5.20 23.78
CA ALA A 110 7.77 -5.19 24.05
C ALA A 110 8.54 -4.16 23.23
N ASP A 111 8.06 -3.76 22.06
CA ASP A 111 8.63 -2.73 21.19
C ASP A 111 8.17 -1.30 21.53
N GLY A 112 7.29 -1.14 22.53
CA GLY A 112 6.82 0.15 23.01
C GLY A 112 5.50 0.63 22.40
N VAL A 113 4.87 -0.14 21.51
CA VAL A 113 3.54 0.18 20.97
C VAL A 113 2.49 0.03 22.07
N LYS A 114 1.59 1.00 22.15
CA LYS A 114 0.57 1.08 23.22
C LYS A 114 -0.81 0.80 22.68
N TYR A 115 -1.62 0.16 23.54
CA TYR A 115 -3.01 -0.17 23.29
C TYR A 115 -3.86 0.24 24.49
N THR A 116 -5.16 0.47 24.28
CA THR A 116 -6.12 0.78 25.33
C THR A 116 -7.31 -0.17 25.27
N THR A 117 -7.85 -0.56 26.41
CA THR A 117 -9.09 -1.35 26.47
C THR A 117 -10.28 -0.48 26.10
N ASP A 118 -11.15 -0.97 25.21
CA ASP A 118 -12.29 -0.22 24.67
C ASP A 118 -13.50 -0.23 25.64
N ALA A 119 -13.60 -1.25 26.47
CA ALA A 119 -14.72 -1.44 27.41
C ALA A 119 -14.27 -2.08 28.72
N ASP A 120 -15.13 -1.97 29.75
CA ASP A 120 -14.94 -2.70 30.99
C ASP A 120 -15.12 -4.21 30.77
N GLY A 121 -14.20 -5.03 31.33
CA GLY A 121 -14.30 -6.47 31.31
C GLY A 121 -14.31 -7.09 32.70
N ILE A 122 -15.24 -8.00 33.01
CA ILE A 122 -15.32 -8.69 34.32
C ILE A 122 -14.75 -10.10 34.15
N VAL A 123 -13.73 -10.44 34.94
CA VAL A 123 -13.10 -11.77 34.94
C VAL A 123 -14.13 -12.85 35.30
N GLY A 124 -14.33 -13.79 34.41
CA GLY A 124 -15.24 -14.92 34.59
C GLY A 124 -14.77 -15.95 35.59
N GLY A 125 -15.65 -16.92 35.90
CA GLY A 125 -15.33 -18.03 36.83
C GLY A 125 -14.15 -18.90 36.44
N GLY A 126 -13.73 -18.86 35.16
CA GLY A 126 -12.51 -19.52 34.65
C GLY A 126 -11.21 -18.76 34.92
N GLY A 127 -11.27 -17.58 35.51
CA GLY A 127 -10.09 -16.77 35.81
C GLY A 127 -9.54 -15.97 34.62
N THR A 128 -10.25 -15.93 33.48
CA THR A 128 -9.86 -15.15 32.30
C THR A 128 -11.00 -14.31 31.78
N ILE A 129 -10.66 -13.27 31.02
CA ILE A 129 -11.58 -12.40 30.27
C ILE A 129 -10.92 -11.93 28.98
N SER A 130 -11.64 -12.00 27.87
CA SER A 130 -11.25 -11.37 26.61
C SER A 130 -11.93 -10.01 26.50
N VAL A 131 -11.16 -8.96 26.25
CA VAL A 131 -11.60 -7.56 26.10
C VAL A 131 -11.04 -7.01 24.79
N ALA A 132 -11.85 -6.29 24.04
CA ALA A 132 -11.39 -5.59 22.85
C ALA A 132 -10.42 -4.46 23.26
N ILE A 133 -9.33 -4.37 22.53
CA ILE A 133 -8.32 -3.31 22.69
C ILE A 133 -8.06 -2.66 21.34
N THR A 134 -7.75 -1.37 21.39
CA THR A 134 -7.39 -0.56 20.21
C THR A 134 -6.00 0.04 20.39
N CYS A 135 -5.18 0.01 19.32
CA CYS A 135 -3.88 0.65 19.32
C CYS A 135 -4.03 2.16 19.43
N GLU A 136 -3.16 2.84 20.21
CA GLU A 136 -3.19 4.30 20.35
C GLU A 136 -2.74 5.03 19.08
N ALA A 137 -1.87 4.41 18.29
CA ALA A 137 -1.36 4.96 17.03
C ALA A 137 -2.00 4.22 15.86
N ALA A 138 -2.49 4.96 14.88
CA ALA A 138 -2.93 4.37 13.63
C ALA A 138 -1.73 3.89 12.82
N GLY A 139 -1.91 2.81 12.07
CA GLY A 139 -0.89 2.23 11.19
C GLY A 139 -0.74 0.73 11.37
N GLU A 140 -0.12 0.11 10.37
CA GLU A 140 0.17 -1.34 10.31
C GLU A 140 1.03 -1.81 11.51
N ALA A 141 1.87 -0.93 12.06
CA ALA A 141 2.69 -1.23 13.23
C ALA A 141 1.87 -1.65 14.47
N GLY A 142 0.57 -1.32 14.50
CA GLY A 142 -0.37 -1.75 15.53
C GLY A 142 -0.84 -3.19 15.39
N ASN A 143 -0.67 -3.84 14.25
CA ASN A 143 -1.11 -5.20 14.04
C ASN A 143 -0.24 -6.19 14.82
N VAL A 144 -0.86 -7.25 15.34
CA VAL A 144 -0.19 -8.25 16.19
C VAL A 144 -0.85 -9.61 16.03
N ASP A 145 -0.01 -10.63 15.85
CA ASP A 145 -0.45 -12.02 15.81
C ASP A 145 -0.99 -12.49 17.17
N GLU A 146 -1.79 -13.55 17.14
CA GLU A 146 -2.29 -14.22 18.33
C GLU A 146 -1.16 -14.68 19.26
N ALA A 147 -1.49 -14.85 20.54
CA ALA A 147 -0.57 -15.28 21.61
C ALA A 147 0.61 -14.34 21.89
N ASN A 148 0.66 -13.15 21.29
CA ASN A 148 1.69 -12.16 21.57
C ASN A 148 1.48 -11.55 22.98
N PRO A 149 2.50 -11.53 23.85
CA PRO A 149 2.36 -10.99 25.20
C PRO A 149 2.44 -9.47 25.22
N MET A 150 1.60 -8.85 26.04
CA MET A 150 1.66 -7.42 26.40
C MET A 150 1.52 -7.26 27.89
N THR A 151 1.96 -6.11 28.40
CA THR A 151 1.96 -5.81 29.84
C THR A 151 1.12 -4.58 30.14
N LEU A 152 0.29 -4.63 31.19
CA LEU A 152 -0.41 -3.45 31.73
C LEU A 152 0.58 -2.40 32.22
N VAL A 153 0.45 -1.18 31.73
CA VAL A 153 1.26 -0.02 32.18
C VAL A 153 0.96 0.32 33.63
N SER A 154 -0.31 0.23 34.05
CA SER A 154 -0.77 0.46 35.40
C SER A 154 -1.41 -0.81 35.95
N PRO A 155 -0.81 -1.47 36.99
CA PRO A 155 -1.35 -2.69 37.54
C PRO A 155 -2.77 -2.51 38.14
N VAL A 156 -3.66 -3.43 37.76
CA VAL A 156 -5.03 -3.51 38.34
C VAL A 156 -5.06 -4.57 39.41
N SER A 157 -5.56 -4.24 40.60
CA SER A 157 -5.59 -5.17 41.72
C SER A 157 -6.43 -6.41 41.38
N GLY A 158 -5.85 -7.60 41.51
CA GLY A 158 -6.48 -8.87 41.17
C GLY A 158 -6.41 -9.28 39.71
N ILE A 159 -5.78 -8.51 38.86
CA ILE A 159 -5.45 -8.84 37.44
C ILE A 159 -3.95 -9.04 37.32
N GLN A 160 -3.52 -10.05 36.57
CA GLN A 160 -2.11 -10.22 36.19
C GLN A 160 -1.70 -9.11 35.22
N SER A 161 -0.49 -8.56 35.41
CA SER A 161 0.00 -7.49 34.54
C SER A 161 0.25 -7.95 33.11
N ASP A 162 0.59 -9.22 32.94
CA ASP A 162 0.85 -9.83 31.64
C ASP A 162 -0.38 -10.62 31.18
N GLY A 163 -0.71 -10.47 29.92
CA GLY A 163 -1.72 -11.25 29.21
C GLY A 163 -1.28 -11.50 27.78
N VAL A 164 -2.15 -12.00 26.96
CA VAL A 164 -1.84 -12.36 25.56
C VAL A 164 -2.95 -11.92 24.62
N VAL A 165 -2.58 -11.67 23.37
CA VAL A 165 -3.54 -11.44 22.28
C VAL A 165 -4.35 -12.72 22.08
N ASP A 166 -5.66 -12.59 21.99
CA ASP A 166 -6.61 -13.70 21.79
C ASP A 166 -6.55 -14.22 20.34
N ALA A 167 -7.25 -15.31 20.09
CA ALA A 167 -7.39 -15.90 18.78
C ALA A 167 -7.91 -14.87 17.75
N GLY A 168 -7.29 -14.83 16.56
CA GLY A 168 -7.58 -13.87 15.51
C GLY A 168 -6.64 -12.67 15.49
N GLY A 169 -5.85 -12.43 16.53
CA GLY A 169 -4.88 -11.34 16.54
C GLY A 169 -5.50 -9.94 16.73
N ILE A 170 -4.67 -8.92 16.58
CA ILE A 170 -5.05 -7.50 16.49
C ILE A 170 -4.74 -7.07 15.06
N ASN A 171 -5.75 -6.63 14.33
CA ASN A 171 -5.69 -6.38 12.89
C ASN A 171 -6.34 -5.03 12.55
N ASP A 172 -6.57 -4.79 11.25
CA ASP A 172 -7.20 -3.58 10.68
C ASP A 172 -6.38 -2.29 10.84
N GLY A 173 -5.15 -2.37 11.35
CA GLY A 173 -4.21 -1.25 11.35
C GLY A 173 -3.59 -1.09 9.97
N GLU A 174 -3.86 0.02 9.29
CA GLU A 174 -3.28 0.36 8.00
C GLU A 174 -2.60 1.72 8.05
N ASP A 175 -1.51 1.87 7.33
CA ASP A 175 -0.83 3.15 7.19
C ASP A 175 -1.62 4.12 6.30
N GLU A 176 -1.29 5.41 6.41
CA GLU A 176 -1.81 6.41 5.46
C GLU A 176 -1.43 5.99 4.03
N GLU A 177 -2.39 6.03 3.12
CA GLU A 177 -2.19 5.68 1.71
C GLU A 177 -0.93 6.32 1.13
N SER A 178 -0.12 5.54 0.43
CA SER A 178 1.10 6.01 -0.22
C SER A 178 0.81 7.03 -1.33
N ASP A 179 1.81 7.83 -1.70
CA ASP A 179 1.69 8.77 -2.81
C ASP A 179 1.47 8.03 -4.14
N GLU A 180 2.06 6.86 -4.29
CA GLU A 180 1.94 6.02 -5.48
C GLU A 180 0.50 5.49 -5.65
N SER A 181 -0.09 4.92 -4.59
CA SER A 181 -1.49 4.44 -4.61
C SER A 181 -2.48 5.57 -4.87
N LEU A 182 -2.29 6.74 -4.22
CA LEU A 182 -3.13 7.91 -4.46
C LEU A 182 -3.02 8.41 -5.91
N LEU A 183 -1.81 8.40 -6.48
CA LEU A 183 -1.58 8.78 -7.87
C LEU A 183 -2.29 7.84 -8.83
N ASP A 184 -2.18 6.54 -8.62
CA ASP A 184 -2.85 5.53 -9.46
C ASP A 184 -4.36 5.72 -9.46
N ARG A 185 -4.97 5.93 -8.29
CA ARG A 185 -6.40 6.22 -8.16
C ARG A 185 -6.80 7.53 -8.85
N LEU A 186 -5.96 8.56 -8.75
CA LEU A 186 -6.17 9.82 -9.44
C LEU A 186 -6.10 9.64 -10.96
N LEU A 187 -5.12 8.89 -11.46
CA LEU A 187 -4.98 8.62 -12.89
C LEU A 187 -6.17 7.80 -13.43
N ILE A 188 -6.62 6.81 -12.69
CA ILE A 188 -7.85 6.06 -13.03
C ILE A 188 -9.03 7.00 -13.13
N ARG A 189 -9.20 7.92 -12.19
CA ARG A 189 -10.28 8.92 -12.18
C ARG A 189 -10.21 9.89 -13.35
N LEU A 190 -9.00 10.30 -13.75
CA LEU A 190 -8.78 11.20 -14.89
C LEU A 190 -9.03 10.50 -16.23
N GLN A 191 -8.62 9.24 -16.37
CA GLN A 191 -8.77 8.46 -17.59
C GLN A 191 -10.22 7.96 -17.76
N ASN A 192 -10.91 7.67 -16.64
CA ASN A 192 -12.27 7.17 -16.61
C ASN A 192 -13.15 8.11 -15.79
N PRO A 193 -13.61 9.24 -16.37
CA PRO A 193 -14.54 10.14 -15.68
C PRO A 193 -15.84 9.40 -15.36
N PRO A 194 -16.49 9.69 -14.22
CA PRO A 194 -17.68 8.98 -13.76
C PRO A 194 -18.78 9.01 -14.82
N GLN A 195 -19.32 7.85 -15.12
CA GLN A 195 -20.41 7.66 -16.05
C GLN A 195 -21.73 7.23 -15.38
N GLY A 196 -21.70 7.13 -14.03
CA GLY A 196 -22.89 6.78 -13.25
C GLY A 196 -23.20 5.29 -13.22
N GLY A 197 -22.17 4.43 -13.20
CA GLY A 197 -22.32 2.97 -13.08
C GLY A 197 -21.68 2.18 -14.22
N SER A 198 -20.61 2.70 -14.81
CA SER A 198 -19.73 1.93 -15.69
C SER A 198 -18.90 0.93 -14.88
N GLU A 199 -18.32 -0.07 -15.55
CA GLU A 199 -17.36 -1.00 -14.95
C GLU A 199 -16.21 -0.25 -14.23
N ALA A 200 -15.70 0.82 -14.84
CA ALA A 200 -14.68 1.67 -14.26
C ALA A 200 -15.14 2.38 -12.97
N ASP A 201 -16.42 2.79 -12.91
CA ASP A 201 -16.98 3.41 -11.71
C ASP A 201 -17.03 2.42 -10.55
N TYR A 202 -17.53 1.20 -10.78
CA TYR A 202 -17.59 0.16 -9.76
C TYR A 202 -16.20 -0.23 -9.27
N LYS A 203 -15.23 -0.37 -10.18
CA LYS A 203 -13.82 -0.64 -9.82
C LYS A 203 -13.24 0.50 -8.98
N ALA A 204 -13.49 1.75 -9.35
CA ALA A 204 -13.02 2.91 -8.59
C ALA A 204 -13.63 2.94 -7.18
N TRP A 205 -14.93 2.69 -7.04
CA TRP A 205 -15.62 2.65 -5.75
C TRP A 205 -15.10 1.53 -4.84
N LEU A 206 -14.83 0.34 -5.37
CA LEU A 206 -14.22 -0.75 -4.61
C LEU A 206 -12.81 -0.36 -4.11
N LEU A 207 -12.01 0.28 -4.96
CA LEU A 207 -10.67 0.76 -4.60
C LEU A 207 -10.68 1.96 -3.63
N GLU A 208 -11.82 2.63 -3.42
CA GLU A 208 -11.97 3.68 -2.40
C GLU A 208 -12.08 3.11 -0.97
N ILE A 209 -12.45 1.84 -0.83
CA ILE A 209 -12.61 1.18 0.49
C ILE A 209 -11.22 0.98 1.13
N PRO A 210 -11.04 1.32 2.42
CA PRO A 210 -9.79 1.08 3.14
C PRO A 210 -9.35 -0.39 3.05
N GLY A 211 -8.05 -0.63 2.86
CA GLY A 211 -7.46 -1.96 2.72
C GLY A 211 -7.56 -2.59 1.33
N VAL A 212 -8.54 -2.20 0.52
CA VAL A 212 -8.69 -2.76 -0.83
C VAL A 212 -7.54 -2.30 -1.71
N THR A 213 -6.81 -3.27 -2.27
CA THR A 213 -5.63 -3.05 -3.12
C THR A 213 -5.89 -3.35 -4.58
N ARG A 214 -6.64 -4.44 -4.86
CA ARG A 214 -7.05 -4.84 -6.22
C ARG A 214 -8.54 -5.15 -6.25
N ALA A 215 -9.22 -4.77 -7.34
CA ALA A 215 -10.65 -5.00 -7.52
C ALA A 215 -10.97 -5.36 -8.98
N TRP A 216 -11.95 -6.23 -9.14
CA TRP A 216 -12.45 -6.69 -10.45
C TRP A 216 -13.95 -6.56 -10.50
N VAL A 217 -14.47 -6.26 -11.70
CA VAL A 217 -15.90 -6.05 -11.94
C VAL A 217 -16.35 -6.98 -13.04
N TYR A 218 -17.50 -7.59 -12.85
CA TYR A 218 -18.08 -8.58 -13.77
C TYR A 218 -19.42 -8.08 -14.26
N PRO A 219 -19.48 -7.47 -15.45
CA PRO A 219 -20.74 -7.06 -16.06
C PRO A 219 -21.65 -8.27 -16.30
N LEU A 220 -22.94 -8.09 -16.05
CA LEU A 220 -23.96 -9.13 -16.26
C LEU A 220 -23.74 -10.42 -15.46
N ASN A 221 -23.15 -10.34 -14.28
CA ASN A 221 -22.77 -11.48 -13.46
C ASN A 221 -23.92 -12.49 -13.20
N GLU A 222 -25.12 -11.99 -12.97
CA GLU A 222 -26.34 -12.79 -12.75
C GLU A 222 -27.42 -12.53 -13.82
N GLY A 223 -27.03 -11.87 -14.93
CA GLY A 223 -27.91 -11.53 -16.03
C GLY A 223 -28.07 -10.04 -16.28
N PRO A 224 -29.00 -9.64 -17.16
CA PRO A 224 -29.17 -8.24 -17.52
C PRO A 224 -29.51 -7.35 -16.34
N GLY A 225 -28.77 -6.23 -16.20
CA GLY A 225 -28.96 -5.26 -15.12
C GLY A 225 -28.19 -5.55 -13.86
N THR A 226 -27.39 -6.64 -13.83
CA THR A 226 -26.57 -7.00 -12.68
C THR A 226 -25.08 -6.72 -12.89
N VAL A 227 -24.37 -6.42 -11.81
CA VAL A 227 -22.92 -6.23 -11.77
C VAL A 227 -22.35 -7.01 -10.58
N GLY A 228 -21.38 -7.89 -10.85
CA GLY A 228 -20.58 -8.52 -9.81
C GLY A 228 -19.33 -7.70 -9.53
N GLY A 229 -18.89 -7.69 -8.28
CA GLY A 229 -17.60 -7.11 -7.88
C GLY A 229 -16.84 -8.02 -6.94
N SER A 230 -15.54 -8.15 -7.12
CA SER A 230 -14.68 -8.83 -6.17
C SER A 230 -13.41 -8.02 -5.91
N PHE A 231 -12.77 -8.23 -4.77
CA PHE A 231 -11.58 -7.48 -4.37
C PHE A 231 -10.70 -8.30 -3.43
N VAL A 232 -9.47 -7.85 -3.23
CA VAL A 232 -8.49 -8.42 -2.27
C VAL A 232 -7.78 -7.33 -1.48
N LEU A 233 -7.11 -7.75 -0.40
CA LEU A 233 -6.42 -6.95 0.61
C LEU A 233 -4.96 -7.42 0.67
N ASP A 234 -4.11 -7.06 -0.32
CA ASP A 234 -2.73 -7.59 -0.42
C ASP A 234 -1.81 -7.19 0.76
N GLY A 235 -2.25 -6.31 1.65
CA GLY A 235 -1.53 -5.94 2.88
C GLY A 235 -1.79 -6.87 4.06
N GLU A 236 -2.84 -7.70 3.99
CA GLU A 236 -3.24 -8.61 5.06
C GLU A 236 -2.56 -9.98 4.95
N VAL A 237 -2.49 -10.72 6.07
CA VAL A 237 -1.99 -12.10 6.10
C VAL A 237 -2.85 -13.02 5.22
N ASP A 238 -4.16 -12.84 5.28
CA ASP A 238 -5.11 -13.44 4.33
C ASP A 238 -5.60 -12.33 3.38
N ILE A 239 -5.19 -12.42 2.13
CA ILE A 239 -5.58 -11.44 1.10
C ILE A 239 -7.08 -11.47 0.75
N PHE A 240 -7.79 -12.52 1.15
CA PHE A 240 -9.21 -12.67 0.86
C PHE A 240 -10.08 -11.96 1.89
N PRO A 241 -11.02 -11.09 1.47
CA PRO A 241 -11.87 -10.38 2.40
C PRO A 241 -12.79 -11.36 3.16
N ASP A 242 -12.92 -11.14 4.45
CA ASP A 242 -13.91 -11.85 5.26
C ASP A 242 -15.34 -11.40 4.97
N ALA A 243 -16.31 -12.07 5.59
CA ALA A 243 -17.74 -11.73 5.40
C ALA A 243 -18.09 -10.31 5.89
N GLY A 244 -17.39 -9.79 6.91
CA GLY A 244 -17.58 -8.44 7.43
C GLY A 244 -17.10 -7.39 6.43
N LYS A 245 -15.92 -7.59 5.85
CA LYS A 245 -15.35 -6.69 4.83
C LYS A 245 -16.16 -6.72 3.53
N VAL A 246 -16.66 -7.88 3.14
CA VAL A 246 -17.59 -8.00 1.98
C VAL A 246 -18.88 -7.22 2.25
N ALA A 247 -19.46 -7.31 3.45
CA ALA A 247 -20.67 -6.58 3.80
C ALA A 247 -20.45 -5.06 3.83
N GLU A 248 -19.29 -4.60 4.34
CA GLU A 248 -18.88 -3.18 4.28
C GLU A 248 -18.80 -2.69 2.83
N ALA A 249 -18.14 -3.47 1.97
CA ALA A 249 -18.00 -3.15 0.56
C ALA A 249 -19.36 -3.13 -0.16
N GLN A 250 -20.25 -4.08 0.13
CA GLN A 250 -21.60 -4.11 -0.41
C GLN A 250 -22.38 -2.84 -0.03
N ALA A 251 -22.37 -2.47 1.25
CA ALA A 251 -23.05 -1.25 1.73
C ALA A 251 -22.50 0.01 1.06
N TYR A 252 -21.17 0.08 0.87
CA TYR A 252 -20.51 1.20 0.21
C TYR A 252 -20.93 1.33 -1.26
N ILE A 253 -21.04 0.22 -1.98
CA ILE A 253 -21.51 0.18 -3.37
C ILE A 253 -23.00 0.51 -3.46
N ASP A 254 -23.83 -0.01 -2.55
CA ASP A 254 -25.29 0.23 -2.55
C ASP A 254 -25.66 1.71 -2.41
N GLU A 255 -24.85 2.50 -1.70
CA GLU A 255 -25.03 3.95 -1.60
C GLU A 255 -24.71 4.70 -2.90
N ARG A 256 -23.90 4.11 -3.79
CA ARG A 256 -23.32 4.80 -4.97
C ARG A 256 -23.84 4.28 -6.30
N ARG A 257 -24.31 3.02 -6.34
CA ARG A 257 -24.81 2.40 -7.54
C ARG A 257 -26.02 3.15 -8.10
N ASN A 258 -26.26 3.02 -9.38
CA ASN A 258 -27.48 3.54 -9.97
C ASN A 258 -28.71 2.78 -9.44
N VAL A 259 -29.86 3.47 -9.42
CA VAL A 259 -31.13 2.93 -8.85
C VAL A 259 -31.61 1.67 -9.56
N THR A 260 -31.27 1.48 -10.83
CA THR A 260 -31.73 0.38 -11.66
C THR A 260 -30.76 -0.79 -11.79
N GLY A 261 -29.51 -0.60 -11.38
CA GLY A 261 -28.49 -1.65 -11.39
C GLY A 261 -28.51 -2.46 -10.09
N ASP A 262 -28.40 -3.76 -10.18
CA ASP A 262 -28.19 -4.63 -9.04
C ASP A 262 -26.71 -5.00 -8.93
N ALA A 263 -26.10 -4.80 -7.77
CA ALA A 263 -24.67 -5.04 -7.56
C ALA A 263 -24.47 -6.07 -6.45
N THR A 264 -23.70 -7.11 -6.73
CA THR A 264 -23.35 -8.16 -5.78
C THR A 264 -21.85 -8.17 -5.58
N ILE A 265 -21.40 -7.93 -4.34
CA ILE A 265 -19.98 -7.97 -3.97
C ILE A 265 -19.67 -9.29 -3.28
N PHE A 266 -18.56 -9.92 -3.67
CA PHE A 266 -18.15 -11.22 -3.15
C PHE A 266 -16.63 -11.33 -3.07
N ALA A 267 -16.15 -12.24 -2.20
CA ALA A 267 -14.74 -12.60 -2.15
C ALA A 267 -14.38 -13.52 -3.32
N PRO A 268 -13.25 -13.34 -3.99
CA PRO A 268 -12.75 -14.33 -4.95
C PRO A 268 -12.42 -15.65 -4.21
N ILE A 269 -12.41 -16.76 -4.94
CA ILE A 269 -12.07 -18.07 -4.37
C ILE A 269 -10.57 -18.30 -4.54
N ASP A 270 -9.88 -18.69 -3.46
CA ASP A 270 -8.46 -19.00 -3.51
C ASP A 270 -8.16 -20.20 -4.42
N TYR A 271 -7.18 -20.05 -5.29
CA TYR A 271 -6.67 -21.10 -6.16
C TYR A 271 -5.14 -21.21 -6.02
N PRO A 272 -4.63 -21.89 -4.97
CA PRO A 272 -3.20 -22.00 -4.71
C PRO A 272 -2.50 -22.85 -5.77
N VAL A 273 -1.54 -22.25 -6.46
CA VAL A 273 -0.72 -22.90 -7.49
C VAL A 273 0.54 -23.46 -6.85
N ALA A 274 0.67 -24.78 -6.79
CA ALA A 274 1.84 -25.44 -6.24
C ALA A 274 2.97 -25.53 -7.29
N PHE A 275 4.20 -25.26 -6.85
CA PHE A 275 5.40 -25.28 -7.68
C PHE A 275 6.35 -26.42 -7.30
N ASN A 276 6.96 -27.04 -8.31
CA ASN A 276 8.10 -27.94 -8.15
C ASN A 276 9.18 -27.48 -9.13
N ILE A 277 10.32 -27.03 -8.62
CA ILE A 277 11.36 -26.37 -9.41
C ILE A 277 12.71 -27.03 -9.13
N THR A 278 13.38 -27.52 -10.17
CA THR A 278 14.79 -27.87 -10.09
C THR A 278 15.59 -26.60 -10.36
N LEU A 279 16.41 -26.17 -9.39
CA LEU A 279 17.08 -24.87 -9.42
C LEU A 279 18.60 -25.04 -9.39
N ASN A 280 19.29 -24.26 -10.20
CA ASN A 280 20.76 -24.20 -10.24
C ASN A 280 21.25 -22.75 -10.27
N PRO A 281 22.01 -22.24 -9.25
CA PRO A 281 22.36 -22.95 -8.00
C PRO A 281 21.18 -23.03 -7.04
N ASN A 282 21.02 -24.16 -6.35
CA ASN A 282 19.97 -24.40 -5.39
C ASN A 282 20.41 -23.92 -3.98
N THR A 283 20.53 -22.61 -3.77
CA THR A 283 20.92 -22.00 -2.49
C THR A 283 19.69 -21.39 -1.80
N ALA A 284 19.77 -21.17 -0.49
CA ALA A 284 18.70 -20.52 0.27
C ALA A 284 18.38 -19.11 -0.27
N ALA A 285 19.40 -18.36 -0.67
CA ALA A 285 19.22 -17.01 -1.25
C ALA A 285 18.49 -17.06 -2.60
N THR A 286 18.89 -17.99 -3.49
CA THR A 286 18.26 -18.14 -4.81
C THR A 286 16.81 -18.61 -4.68
N ARG A 287 16.53 -19.54 -3.74
CA ARG A 287 15.15 -19.98 -3.44
C ARG A 287 14.26 -18.81 -3.01
N ALA A 288 14.74 -18.03 -2.04
CA ALA A 288 14.00 -16.86 -1.56
C ALA A 288 13.77 -15.82 -2.66
N ALA A 289 14.75 -15.61 -3.56
CA ALA A 289 14.58 -14.72 -4.71
C ALA A 289 13.51 -15.24 -5.68
N VAL A 290 13.52 -16.55 -6.00
CA VAL A 290 12.49 -17.17 -6.86
C VAL A 290 11.09 -17.07 -6.23
N GLU A 291 10.96 -17.33 -4.94
CA GLU A 291 9.68 -17.19 -4.23
C GLU A 291 9.18 -15.75 -4.27
N ALA A 292 10.04 -14.76 -4.08
CA ALA A 292 9.70 -13.35 -4.15
C ALA A 292 9.22 -12.93 -5.56
N GLU A 293 9.93 -13.36 -6.63
CA GLU A 293 9.55 -13.05 -8.01
C GLU A 293 8.23 -13.75 -8.41
N LEU A 294 8.01 -14.97 -7.95
CA LEU A 294 6.71 -15.65 -8.15
C LEU A 294 5.59 -14.93 -7.42
N ALA A 295 5.80 -14.51 -6.17
CA ALA A 295 4.81 -13.74 -5.42
C ALA A 295 4.47 -12.41 -6.12
N ASP A 296 5.49 -11.70 -6.64
CA ASP A 296 5.28 -10.48 -7.40
C ASP A 296 4.52 -10.73 -8.72
N LEU A 297 4.83 -11.82 -9.43
CA LEU A 297 4.08 -12.24 -10.61
C LEU A 297 2.59 -12.41 -10.29
N PHE A 298 2.25 -13.17 -9.25
CA PHE A 298 0.84 -13.38 -8.88
C PHE A 298 0.16 -12.08 -8.44
N LYS A 299 0.86 -11.20 -7.75
CA LYS A 299 0.33 -9.89 -7.40
C LYS A 299 0.05 -9.02 -8.62
N ARG A 300 0.90 -9.07 -9.65
CA ARG A 300 0.81 -8.26 -10.87
C ARG A 300 -0.16 -8.82 -11.89
N ASP A 301 -0.09 -10.13 -12.18
CA ASP A 301 -0.73 -10.74 -13.34
C ASP A 301 -1.97 -11.58 -12.97
N ALA A 302 -2.16 -11.97 -11.69
CA ALA A 302 -3.30 -12.80 -11.32
C ALA A 302 -4.59 -11.98 -11.24
N GLU A 303 -5.59 -12.44 -11.99
CA GLU A 303 -6.96 -11.95 -11.96
C GLU A 303 -7.93 -13.15 -11.83
N PRO A 304 -9.08 -12.99 -11.17
CA PRO A 304 -10.03 -14.08 -11.04
C PRO A 304 -10.54 -14.61 -12.38
N GLY A 305 -10.31 -15.89 -12.62
CA GLY A 305 -10.73 -16.57 -13.86
C GLY A 305 -9.83 -16.35 -15.06
N VAL A 306 -8.74 -15.58 -14.92
CA VAL A 306 -7.81 -15.32 -16.02
C VAL A 306 -6.66 -16.32 -16.00
N LEU A 307 -6.31 -16.81 -17.19
CA LEU A 307 -5.22 -17.76 -17.40
C LEU A 307 -3.86 -17.08 -17.23
N ILE A 308 -2.96 -17.69 -16.47
CA ILE A 308 -1.54 -17.29 -16.40
C ILE A 308 -0.74 -18.22 -17.30
N PRO A 309 -0.07 -17.69 -18.36
CA PRO A 309 0.75 -18.49 -19.26
C PRO A 309 1.97 -19.10 -18.56
N LEU A 310 2.30 -20.33 -18.92
CA LEU A 310 3.51 -21.01 -18.43
C LEU A 310 4.80 -20.21 -18.73
N SER A 311 4.81 -19.43 -19.82
CA SER A 311 5.93 -18.54 -20.17
C SER A 311 6.18 -17.45 -19.12
N HIS A 312 5.13 -16.87 -18.54
CA HIS A 312 5.26 -15.85 -17.50
C HIS A 312 5.83 -16.46 -16.20
N LEU A 313 5.43 -17.70 -15.87
CA LEU A 313 5.99 -18.43 -14.71
C LEU A 313 7.49 -18.69 -14.90
N ASN A 314 7.92 -19.15 -16.10
CA ASN A 314 9.33 -19.33 -16.39
C ASN A 314 10.10 -18.01 -16.42
N GLU A 315 9.50 -16.93 -16.94
CA GLU A 315 10.12 -15.59 -16.91
C GLU A 315 10.38 -15.14 -15.47
N ALA A 316 9.39 -15.24 -14.57
CA ALA A 316 9.54 -14.88 -13.17
C ALA A 316 10.67 -15.66 -12.47
N ILE A 317 10.79 -16.96 -12.74
CA ILE A 317 11.90 -17.76 -12.20
C ILE A 317 13.24 -17.31 -12.79
N SER A 318 13.31 -17.04 -14.11
CA SER A 318 14.54 -16.66 -14.80
C SER A 318 15.11 -15.29 -14.41
N ILE A 319 14.26 -14.35 -13.96
CA ILE A 319 14.71 -13.02 -13.52
C ILE A 319 15.15 -12.99 -12.07
N ALA A 320 14.91 -14.07 -11.33
CA ALA A 320 15.25 -14.14 -9.90
C ALA A 320 16.75 -14.00 -9.65
N ALA A 321 17.11 -13.18 -8.65
CA ALA A 321 18.51 -12.88 -8.36
C ALA A 321 19.32 -14.13 -8.00
N GLY A 322 20.38 -14.41 -8.77
CA GLY A 322 21.30 -15.54 -8.54
C GLY A 322 20.85 -16.85 -9.18
N GLU A 323 19.72 -16.87 -9.89
CA GLU A 323 19.34 -17.98 -10.75
C GLU A 323 20.26 -18.03 -11.98
N TYR A 324 20.68 -19.23 -12.39
CA TYR A 324 21.46 -19.45 -13.57
C TYR A 324 20.76 -20.40 -14.56
N ASP A 325 20.06 -21.42 -14.04
CA ASP A 325 19.31 -22.37 -14.83
C ASP A 325 18.24 -23.04 -13.96
N HIS A 326 17.07 -23.32 -14.54
CA HIS A 326 16.00 -24.01 -13.84
C HIS A 326 15.19 -24.95 -14.75
N VAL A 327 14.52 -25.91 -14.12
CA VAL A 327 13.48 -26.72 -14.75
C VAL A 327 12.21 -26.62 -13.93
N LEU A 328 11.16 -26.09 -14.53
CA LEU A 328 9.84 -26.06 -13.92
C LEU A 328 9.16 -27.41 -14.13
N ASN A 329 9.15 -28.25 -13.07
CA ASN A 329 8.55 -29.58 -13.11
C ASN A 329 7.02 -29.54 -12.88
N ALA A 330 6.54 -28.53 -12.16
CA ALA A 330 5.12 -28.23 -11.99
C ALA A 330 4.94 -26.71 -11.72
N PRO A 331 3.93 -26.05 -12.30
CA PRO A 331 2.97 -26.59 -13.30
C PRO A 331 3.62 -26.85 -14.66
N VAL A 332 3.08 -27.83 -15.42
CA VAL A 332 3.60 -28.21 -16.76
C VAL A 332 2.79 -27.60 -17.90
N ALA A 333 1.76 -26.84 -17.60
CA ALA A 333 0.89 -26.14 -18.54
C ALA A 333 0.44 -24.81 -17.95
N ASP A 334 -0.20 -23.99 -18.78
CA ASP A 334 -0.80 -22.73 -18.34
C ASP A 334 -1.72 -22.93 -17.16
N VAL A 335 -1.68 -22.01 -16.19
CA VAL A 335 -2.52 -22.06 -14.99
C VAL A 335 -3.87 -21.46 -15.33
N ASN A 336 -4.90 -22.31 -15.37
CA ASN A 336 -6.27 -21.88 -15.62
C ASN A 336 -7.12 -22.11 -14.36
N PRO A 337 -7.38 -21.06 -13.59
CA PRO A 337 -8.10 -21.19 -12.31
C PRO A 337 -9.60 -21.46 -12.47
N GLY A 338 -10.18 -21.15 -13.64
CA GLY A 338 -11.63 -21.13 -13.84
C GLY A 338 -12.31 -19.90 -13.25
N ALA A 339 -13.55 -19.65 -13.64
CA ALA A 339 -14.27 -18.44 -13.28
C ALA A 339 -14.38 -18.23 -11.76
N GLY A 340 -14.13 -17.02 -11.29
CA GLY A 340 -14.23 -16.63 -9.88
C GLY A 340 -13.08 -17.06 -8.98
N ASN A 341 -12.17 -17.90 -9.47
CA ASN A 341 -10.99 -18.33 -8.70
C ASN A 341 -9.80 -17.41 -9.00
N LEU A 342 -9.16 -16.91 -7.95
CA LEU A 342 -7.94 -16.10 -8.03
C LEU A 342 -6.71 -16.99 -7.83
N PRO A 343 -5.80 -17.08 -8.81
CA PRO A 343 -4.54 -17.78 -8.62
C PRO A 343 -3.69 -17.12 -7.54
N THR A 344 -3.18 -17.90 -6.61
CA THR A 344 -2.25 -17.47 -5.57
C THR A 344 -1.01 -18.36 -5.55
N LEU A 345 0.09 -17.85 -4.96
CA LEU A 345 1.29 -18.66 -4.77
C LEU A 345 1.04 -19.71 -3.69
N GLY A 346 1.00 -20.97 -4.11
CA GLY A 346 0.92 -22.11 -3.21
C GLY A 346 2.30 -22.57 -2.71
N ALA A 347 2.39 -23.82 -2.29
CA ALA A 347 3.65 -24.42 -1.83
C ALA A 347 4.70 -24.45 -2.95
N VAL A 348 5.92 -23.98 -2.67
CA VAL A 348 7.06 -24.08 -3.59
C VAL A 348 8.04 -25.12 -3.07
N VAL A 349 8.29 -26.16 -3.88
CA VAL A 349 9.23 -27.23 -3.59
C VAL A 349 10.43 -27.13 -4.52
N PHE A 350 11.62 -27.05 -3.95
CA PHE A 350 12.88 -27.03 -4.70
C PHE A 350 13.58 -28.37 -4.63
N VAL A 351 13.97 -28.93 -5.76
CA VAL A 351 14.65 -30.20 -5.94
C VAL A 351 16.01 -30.06 -6.59
#